data_f3d89c8038df81568a7f258e06f7d84d
#
_entry.id   f3d89c8038df81568a7f258e06f7d84d
#
_cell.length_a   1.000
_cell.length_b   1.000
_cell.length_c   1.000
_cell.angle_alpha   90.00
_cell.angle_beta   90.00
_cell.angle_gamma   90.00
#
_symmetry.space_group_name_H-M   'P 1'
#
loop_
_entity.id
_entity.type
_entity.pdbx_description
1 polymer ?
#
loop_
_entity_poly.entity_id
_entity_poly.type
_entity_poly.pdbx_seq_one_letter_code
_entity_poly.pdbx_strand_id
1 'polypeptide(L)'
;MRVGFIGIGKMGQPMAFNILKAGHALIVHDIDQGAASSLLEQGATWADTPREVAEASEVVMTSLPGPTEVEAVALGHDGILSGIQEGAIYADMSTGSATILRHIHARFEARNTFVLDAPVSGGITGAEQGTLAVMVGGSREAYERAKPLFETIGQGVTHVGGIGAGTVAKLVHNAISMTTRIVVQEGLVLAVKAGVDPNTMLEVLLNASFGKQLILTNHIPEIIFTGDFDHPRFSLSLSHKDVGLALDLAKELSVPMALIEMADQRIQEGMDRGWGDQDNMVTVRLQEEAAGVEVRSDKARS
;
A
#
# COMPACT_ATOMS: atom_id res chain seq x y z
N MET A 1 1.75 -26.52 4.70
CA MET A 1 1.30 -26.33 3.29
C MET A 1 2.50 -26.46 2.38
N ARG A 2 2.27 -26.88 1.13
CA ARG A 2 3.28 -26.78 0.07
C ARG A 2 3.13 -25.41 -0.59
N VAL A 3 4.17 -24.60 -0.52
CA VAL A 3 4.16 -23.21 -0.97
C VAL A 3 5.20 -23.04 -2.08
N GLY A 4 4.76 -22.48 -3.19
CA GLY A 4 5.61 -22.00 -4.26
C GLY A 4 5.90 -20.53 -4.10
N PHE A 5 7.15 -20.10 -4.29
CA PHE A 5 7.50 -18.68 -4.27
C PHE A 5 8.35 -18.33 -5.49
N ILE A 6 7.88 -17.36 -6.28
CA ILE A 6 8.53 -16.94 -7.52
C ILE A 6 8.92 -15.46 -7.39
N GLY A 7 10.18 -15.18 -7.70
CA GLY A 7 10.77 -13.86 -7.52
C GLY A 7 11.46 -13.72 -6.16
N ILE A 8 12.72 -14.15 -6.09
CA ILE A 8 13.57 -14.20 -4.88
C ILE A 8 14.50 -12.98 -4.80
N GLY A 9 14.00 -11.84 -5.23
CA GLY A 9 14.70 -10.57 -5.09
C GLY A 9 14.69 -10.03 -3.66
N LYS A 10 15.08 -8.76 -3.48
CA LYS A 10 15.22 -8.08 -2.16
C LYS A 10 13.99 -8.17 -1.25
N MET A 11 12.80 -8.23 -1.82
CA MET A 11 11.56 -8.38 -1.06
C MET A 11 11.13 -9.83 -0.94
N GLY A 12 11.25 -10.61 -2.04
CA GLY A 12 10.79 -12.01 -2.07
C GLY A 12 11.61 -12.94 -1.18
N GLN A 13 12.92 -12.79 -1.18
CA GLN A 13 13.82 -13.66 -0.39
C GLN A 13 13.49 -13.66 1.11
N PRO A 14 13.39 -12.51 1.82
CA PRO A 14 13.04 -12.50 3.24
C PRO A 14 11.61 -13.00 3.51
N MET A 15 10.65 -12.75 2.62
CA MET A 15 9.30 -13.31 2.74
C MET A 15 9.32 -14.85 2.61
N ALA A 16 9.98 -15.37 1.59
CA ALA A 16 10.15 -16.81 1.38
C ALA A 16 10.86 -17.48 2.56
N PHE A 17 11.86 -16.80 3.14
CA PHE A 17 12.56 -17.27 4.34
C PHE A 17 11.63 -17.40 5.55
N ASN A 18 10.78 -16.40 5.81
CA ASN A 18 9.82 -16.46 6.91
C ASN A 18 8.80 -17.59 6.74
N ILE A 19 8.37 -17.86 5.50
CA ILE A 19 7.49 -18.99 5.17
C ILE A 19 8.17 -20.32 5.48
N LEU A 20 9.43 -20.48 5.05
CA LEU A 20 10.23 -21.68 5.33
C LEU A 20 10.44 -21.88 6.84
N LYS A 21 10.80 -20.80 7.55
CA LYS A 21 10.98 -20.77 9.01
C LYS A 21 9.72 -21.14 9.79
N ALA A 22 8.54 -20.85 9.24
CA ALA A 22 7.26 -21.22 9.82
C ALA A 22 6.91 -22.72 9.60
N GLY A 23 7.79 -23.49 8.96
CA GLY A 23 7.65 -24.95 8.78
C GLY A 23 6.85 -25.35 7.55
N HIS A 24 6.66 -24.45 6.57
CA HIS A 24 6.05 -24.80 5.30
C HIS A 24 7.06 -25.43 4.36
N ALA A 25 6.64 -26.44 3.58
CA ALA A 25 7.47 -26.96 2.48
C ALA A 25 7.51 -25.89 1.36
N LEU A 26 8.71 -25.45 1.00
CA LEU A 26 8.92 -24.34 0.07
C LEU A 26 9.62 -24.80 -1.20
N ILE A 27 9.04 -24.48 -2.36
CA ILE A 27 9.66 -24.57 -3.67
C ILE A 27 9.80 -23.17 -4.27
N VAL A 28 10.97 -22.85 -4.83
CA VAL A 28 11.29 -21.50 -5.29
C VAL A 28 11.74 -21.48 -6.74
N HIS A 29 11.49 -20.35 -7.40
CA HIS A 29 11.97 -20.05 -8.74
C HIS A 29 12.33 -18.56 -8.86
N ASP A 30 13.38 -18.27 -9.58
CA ASP A 30 13.77 -16.93 -10.02
C ASP A 30 14.49 -17.06 -11.37
N ILE A 31 14.60 -15.98 -12.13
CA ILE A 31 15.44 -15.92 -13.33
C ILE A 31 16.94 -16.02 -13.00
N ASP A 32 17.31 -15.63 -11.78
CA ASP A 32 18.65 -15.79 -11.21
C ASP A 32 18.63 -16.87 -10.12
N GLN A 33 19.08 -18.08 -10.47
CA GLN A 33 19.17 -19.19 -9.51
C GLN A 33 20.08 -18.86 -8.31
N GLY A 34 21.08 -18.00 -8.51
CA GLY A 34 21.98 -17.58 -7.43
C GLY A 34 21.24 -16.87 -6.27
N ALA A 35 20.13 -16.17 -6.57
CA ALA A 35 19.31 -15.51 -5.56
C ALA A 35 18.66 -16.49 -4.55
N ALA A 36 18.47 -17.76 -4.94
CA ALA A 36 17.84 -18.77 -4.08
C ALA A 36 18.83 -19.52 -3.17
N SER A 37 20.15 -19.33 -3.32
CA SER A 37 21.19 -20.15 -2.66
C SER A 37 20.97 -20.32 -1.16
N SER A 38 20.69 -19.21 -0.44
CA SER A 38 20.48 -19.25 1.01
C SER A 38 19.21 -19.98 1.43
N LEU A 39 18.17 -19.96 0.60
CA LEU A 39 16.92 -20.70 0.85
C LEU A 39 17.11 -22.20 0.61
N LEU A 40 17.86 -22.56 -0.44
CA LEU A 40 18.18 -23.95 -0.75
C LEU A 40 19.04 -24.60 0.36
N GLU A 41 20.01 -23.88 0.89
CA GLU A 41 20.82 -24.32 2.05
C GLU A 41 19.96 -24.59 3.29
N GLN A 42 18.80 -23.96 3.39
CA GLN A 42 17.88 -24.10 4.51
C GLN A 42 16.72 -25.06 4.24
N GLY A 43 16.75 -25.77 3.11
CA GLY A 43 15.82 -26.85 2.82
C GLY A 43 14.67 -26.49 1.87
N ALA A 44 14.68 -25.32 1.24
CA ALA A 44 13.82 -25.06 0.10
C ALA A 44 14.27 -25.93 -1.11
N THR A 45 13.36 -26.17 -2.04
CA THR A 45 13.65 -26.86 -3.30
C THR A 45 13.60 -25.89 -4.46
N TRP A 46 14.38 -26.15 -5.50
CA TRP A 46 14.40 -25.35 -6.74
C TRP A 46 13.45 -25.95 -7.78
N ALA A 47 12.82 -25.10 -8.58
CA ALA A 47 12.14 -25.46 -9.81
C ALA A 47 12.66 -24.60 -10.97
N ASP A 48 12.77 -25.17 -12.16
CA ASP A 48 13.33 -24.47 -13.32
C ASP A 48 12.33 -23.54 -14.00
N THR A 49 11.03 -23.74 -13.75
CA THR A 49 9.96 -22.95 -14.35
C THR A 49 8.88 -22.58 -13.34
N PRO A 50 8.13 -21.46 -13.56
CA PRO A 50 6.92 -21.15 -12.80
C PRO A 50 5.85 -22.25 -12.83
N ARG A 51 5.77 -22.98 -13.95
CA ARG A 51 4.90 -24.14 -14.10
C ARG A 51 5.22 -25.23 -13.09
N GLU A 52 6.50 -25.64 -12.98
CA GLU A 52 6.93 -26.67 -12.02
C GLU A 52 6.69 -26.26 -10.57
N VAL A 53 6.88 -24.96 -10.26
CA VAL A 53 6.49 -24.41 -8.94
C VAL A 53 5.00 -24.64 -8.69
N ALA A 54 4.16 -24.34 -9.68
CA ALA A 54 2.71 -24.45 -9.54
C ALA A 54 2.23 -25.90 -9.44
N GLU A 55 2.84 -26.84 -10.19
CA GLU A 55 2.55 -28.27 -10.14
C GLU A 55 2.76 -28.86 -8.73
N ALA A 56 3.75 -28.34 -7.98
CA ALA A 56 4.12 -28.85 -6.67
C ALA A 56 3.43 -28.14 -5.49
N SER A 57 2.65 -27.08 -5.73
CA SER A 57 2.20 -26.14 -4.69
C SER A 57 0.68 -26.13 -4.49
N GLU A 58 0.25 -25.89 -3.25
CA GLU A 58 -1.13 -25.58 -2.87
C GLU A 58 -1.41 -24.07 -2.94
N VAL A 59 -0.35 -23.28 -2.66
CA VAL A 59 -0.37 -21.83 -2.79
C VAL A 59 0.89 -21.39 -3.53
N VAL A 60 0.74 -20.62 -4.61
CA VAL A 60 1.86 -20.02 -5.34
C VAL A 60 1.85 -18.51 -5.05
N MET A 61 2.99 -18.00 -4.61
CA MET A 61 3.18 -16.57 -4.32
C MET A 61 4.19 -15.97 -5.30
N THR A 62 3.97 -14.73 -5.73
CA THR A 62 4.90 -13.99 -6.58
C THR A 62 5.31 -12.67 -5.97
N SER A 63 6.58 -12.27 -6.16
CA SER A 63 7.09 -10.94 -5.79
C SER A 63 8.00 -10.43 -6.91
N LEU A 64 7.39 -9.77 -7.88
CA LEU A 64 7.99 -9.44 -9.18
C LEU A 64 8.11 -7.92 -9.38
N PRO A 65 8.97 -7.47 -10.32
CA PRO A 65 9.25 -6.04 -10.53
C PRO A 65 8.02 -5.22 -10.96
N GLY A 66 7.13 -5.81 -11.75
CA GLY A 66 6.00 -5.06 -12.29
C GLY A 66 4.94 -5.92 -12.99
N PRO A 67 3.90 -5.25 -13.53
CA PRO A 67 2.74 -5.93 -14.10
C PRO A 67 3.06 -6.79 -15.32
N THR A 68 4.06 -6.42 -16.12
CA THR A 68 4.50 -7.19 -17.30
C THR A 68 5.08 -8.54 -16.88
N GLU A 69 5.93 -8.56 -15.87
CA GLU A 69 6.55 -9.77 -15.34
C GLU A 69 5.49 -10.64 -14.65
N VAL A 70 4.55 -10.02 -13.93
CA VAL A 70 3.42 -10.75 -13.30
C VAL A 70 2.58 -11.46 -14.36
N GLU A 71 2.22 -10.79 -15.45
CA GLU A 71 1.44 -11.41 -16.53
C GLU A 71 2.23 -12.53 -17.23
N ALA A 72 3.51 -12.32 -17.52
CA ALA A 72 4.37 -13.30 -18.15
C ALA A 72 4.55 -14.57 -17.28
N VAL A 73 4.79 -14.41 -15.99
CA VAL A 73 4.95 -15.52 -15.03
C VAL A 73 3.62 -16.23 -14.81
N ALA A 74 2.49 -15.51 -14.77
CA ALA A 74 1.18 -16.11 -14.56
C ALA A 74 0.66 -16.86 -15.80
N LEU A 75 0.74 -16.24 -16.99
CA LEU A 75 0.04 -16.68 -18.21
C LEU A 75 0.97 -17.16 -19.34
N GLY A 76 2.29 -17.05 -19.20
CA GLY A 76 3.27 -17.51 -20.18
C GLY A 76 3.19 -19.02 -20.47
N HIS A 77 3.90 -19.49 -21.48
CA HIS A 77 3.89 -20.90 -21.91
C HIS A 77 4.21 -21.85 -20.75
N ASP A 78 5.29 -21.59 -20.00
CA ASP A 78 5.68 -22.32 -18.78
C ASP A 78 5.32 -21.56 -17.50
N GLY A 79 4.22 -20.79 -17.58
CA GLY A 79 3.68 -19.98 -16.50
C GLY A 79 2.87 -20.77 -15.48
N ILE A 80 2.50 -20.10 -14.39
CA ILE A 80 1.74 -20.69 -13.27
C ILE A 80 0.45 -21.36 -13.75
N LEU A 81 -0.30 -20.70 -14.66
CA LEU A 81 -1.57 -21.23 -15.15
C LEU A 81 -1.46 -22.60 -15.81
N SER A 82 -0.30 -22.90 -16.44
CA SER A 82 -0.10 -24.20 -17.12
C SER A 82 0.12 -25.38 -16.18
N GLY A 83 0.57 -25.12 -14.93
CA GLY A 83 0.87 -26.13 -13.92
C GLY A 83 -0.04 -26.14 -12.68
N ILE A 84 -0.82 -25.06 -12.45
CA ILE A 84 -1.59 -24.92 -11.22
C ILE A 84 -2.71 -25.96 -11.11
N GLN A 85 -2.85 -26.55 -9.91
CA GLN A 85 -3.83 -27.57 -9.62
C GLN A 85 -5.19 -26.95 -9.29
N GLU A 86 -6.27 -27.70 -9.60
CA GLU A 86 -7.64 -27.31 -9.22
C GLU A 86 -7.73 -27.03 -7.70
N GLY A 87 -8.39 -25.94 -7.33
CA GLY A 87 -8.55 -25.50 -5.95
C GLY A 87 -7.31 -24.84 -5.34
N ALA A 88 -6.16 -24.78 -6.04
CA ALA A 88 -4.97 -24.06 -5.56
C ALA A 88 -5.17 -22.54 -5.64
N ILE A 89 -4.32 -21.81 -4.93
CA ILE A 89 -4.36 -20.35 -4.83
C ILE A 89 -3.10 -19.77 -5.47
N TYR A 90 -3.28 -18.79 -6.35
CA TYR A 90 -2.22 -17.88 -6.78
C TYR A 90 -2.35 -16.54 -6.04
N ALA A 91 -1.32 -16.09 -5.35
CA ALA A 91 -1.28 -14.83 -4.61
C ALA A 91 -0.14 -13.94 -5.13
N ASP A 92 -0.48 -12.82 -5.77
CA ASP A 92 0.52 -11.86 -6.23
C ASP A 92 0.81 -10.79 -5.17
N MET A 93 2.06 -10.78 -4.67
CA MET A 93 2.55 -9.82 -3.67
C MET A 93 3.15 -8.56 -4.32
N SER A 94 3.19 -8.50 -5.64
CA SER A 94 3.80 -7.42 -6.40
C SER A 94 2.97 -6.13 -6.34
N THR A 95 3.62 -4.99 -6.52
CA THR A 95 2.90 -3.74 -6.80
C THR A 95 2.65 -3.66 -8.30
N GLY A 96 1.40 -3.81 -8.72
CA GLY A 96 1.05 -4.00 -10.12
C GLY A 96 -0.19 -3.24 -10.59
N SER A 97 -0.90 -3.83 -11.55
CA SER A 97 -2.10 -3.29 -12.19
C SER A 97 -3.33 -4.10 -11.82
N ALA A 98 -4.35 -3.45 -11.25
CA ALA A 98 -5.62 -4.10 -10.95
C ALA A 98 -6.32 -4.64 -12.21
N THR A 99 -6.12 -4.01 -13.37
CA THR A 99 -6.67 -4.47 -14.64
C THR A 99 -6.01 -5.78 -15.08
N ILE A 100 -4.68 -5.88 -14.99
CA ILE A 100 -3.94 -7.10 -15.31
C ILE A 100 -4.32 -8.23 -14.34
N LEU A 101 -4.42 -7.93 -13.05
CA LEU A 101 -4.85 -8.93 -12.06
C LEU A 101 -6.27 -9.48 -12.32
N ARG A 102 -7.21 -8.63 -12.74
CA ARG A 102 -8.55 -9.09 -13.15
C ARG A 102 -8.50 -9.95 -14.42
N HIS A 103 -7.65 -9.61 -15.38
CA HIS A 103 -7.44 -10.43 -16.57
C HIS A 103 -6.87 -11.81 -16.21
N ILE A 104 -5.83 -11.86 -15.36
CA ILE A 104 -5.26 -13.10 -14.84
C ILE A 104 -6.33 -13.92 -14.11
N HIS A 105 -7.09 -13.30 -13.21
CA HIS A 105 -8.16 -13.95 -12.45
C HIS A 105 -9.16 -14.69 -13.35
N ALA A 106 -9.66 -14.02 -14.39
CA ALA A 106 -10.63 -14.64 -15.31
C ALA A 106 -10.07 -15.90 -16.00
N ARG A 107 -8.75 -15.95 -16.25
CA ARG A 107 -8.10 -17.12 -16.85
C ARG A 107 -7.92 -18.27 -15.85
N PHE A 108 -7.64 -17.95 -14.58
CA PHE A 108 -7.48 -18.91 -13.49
C PHE A 108 -8.84 -19.48 -13.03
N GLU A 109 -9.86 -18.64 -12.94
CA GLU A 109 -11.23 -19.04 -12.58
C GLU A 109 -11.77 -20.12 -13.54
N ALA A 110 -11.46 -20.03 -14.83
CA ALA A 110 -11.79 -21.04 -15.83
C ALA A 110 -11.13 -22.42 -15.57
N ARG A 111 -10.17 -22.49 -14.64
CA ARG A 111 -9.49 -23.70 -14.15
C ARG A 111 -9.89 -24.10 -12.75
N ASN A 112 -10.97 -23.52 -12.19
CA ASN A 112 -11.38 -23.73 -10.79
C ASN A 112 -10.26 -23.44 -9.79
N THR A 113 -9.44 -22.38 -10.02
CA THR A 113 -8.37 -21.93 -9.16
C THR A 113 -8.63 -20.52 -8.66
N PHE A 114 -8.03 -20.15 -7.54
CA PHE A 114 -8.23 -18.85 -6.91
C PHE A 114 -7.06 -17.90 -7.21
N VAL A 115 -7.37 -16.61 -7.37
CA VAL A 115 -6.35 -15.55 -7.44
C VAL A 115 -6.60 -14.54 -6.33
N LEU A 116 -5.53 -14.17 -5.64
CA LEU A 116 -5.47 -13.09 -4.67
C LEU A 116 -4.44 -12.05 -5.14
N ASP A 117 -4.76 -10.78 -5.07
CA ASP A 117 -3.79 -9.70 -5.11
C ASP A 117 -3.47 -9.28 -3.68
N ALA A 118 -2.23 -9.47 -3.26
CA ALA A 118 -1.81 -9.35 -1.87
C ALA A 118 -0.56 -8.47 -1.70
N PRO A 119 -0.50 -7.26 -2.31
CA PRO A 119 0.66 -6.40 -2.20
C PRO A 119 0.97 -6.01 -0.76
N VAL A 120 2.26 -5.73 -0.52
CA VAL A 120 2.82 -5.52 0.81
C VAL A 120 3.34 -4.10 1.03
N SER A 121 3.38 -3.69 2.29
CA SER A 121 4.03 -2.45 2.74
C SER A 121 4.80 -2.67 4.03
N GLY A 122 5.99 -2.04 4.15
CA GLY A 122 6.90 -2.18 5.29
C GLY A 122 8.37 -2.24 4.88
N GLY A 123 8.64 -2.29 3.56
CA GLY A 123 9.99 -2.34 2.99
C GLY A 123 10.74 -3.63 3.34
N ILE A 124 12.04 -3.65 3.04
CA ILE A 124 12.91 -4.82 3.26
C ILE A 124 12.94 -5.20 4.75
N THR A 125 13.10 -4.22 5.62
CA THR A 125 13.12 -4.44 7.08
C THR A 125 11.85 -5.11 7.58
N GLY A 126 10.66 -4.66 7.10
CA GLY A 126 9.40 -5.30 7.44
C GLY A 126 9.29 -6.73 6.90
N ALA A 127 9.84 -7.00 5.72
CA ALA A 127 9.89 -8.34 5.14
C ALA A 127 10.80 -9.28 5.96
N GLU A 128 11.98 -8.81 6.38
CA GLU A 128 12.90 -9.56 7.22
C GLU A 128 12.30 -9.90 8.59
N GLN A 129 11.60 -8.94 9.20
CA GLN A 129 11.01 -9.09 10.53
C GLN A 129 9.65 -9.81 10.54
N GLY A 130 9.04 -10.06 9.37
CA GLY A 130 7.69 -10.61 9.29
C GLY A 130 6.61 -9.64 9.80
N THR A 131 6.82 -8.33 9.61
CA THR A 131 5.93 -7.27 10.11
C THR A 131 5.25 -6.47 9.01
N LEU A 132 5.20 -7.01 7.79
CA LEU A 132 4.57 -6.32 6.65
C LEU A 132 3.08 -6.08 6.89
N ALA A 133 2.57 -4.98 6.35
CA ALA A 133 1.14 -4.84 6.08
C ALA A 133 0.83 -5.53 4.74
N VAL A 134 -0.14 -6.46 4.74
CA VAL A 134 -0.56 -7.22 3.57
C VAL A 134 -2.00 -6.85 3.22
N MET A 135 -2.22 -6.30 2.02
CA MET A 135 -3.52 -5.80 1.56
C MET A 135 -4.11 -6.79 0.58
N VAL A 136 -5.06 -7.64 1.03
CA VAL A 136 -5.53 -8.78 0.24
C VAL A 136 -6.84 -8.48 -0.47
N GLY A 137 -6.85 -8.53 -1.80
CA GLY A 137 -8.03 -8.55 -2.66
C GLY A 137 -8.28 -9.95 -3.20
N GLY A 138 -9.55 -10.28 -3.44
CA GLY A 138 -9.99 -11.56 -3.97
C GLY A 138 -11.12 -12.20 -3.15
N SER A 139 -11.44 -13.46 -3.40
CA SER A 139 -12.54 -14.12 -2.70
C SER A 139 -12.22 -14.31 -1.22
N ARG A 140 -13.25 -14.17 -0.37
CA ARG A 140 -13.12 -14.35 1.08
C ARG A 140 -12.67 -15.77 1.43
N GLU A 141 -13.14 -16.77 0.70
CA GLU A 141 -12.74 -18.15 0.87
C GLU A 141 -11.23 -18.35 0.69
N ALA A 142 -10.68 -17.89 -0.45
CA ALA A 142 -9.26 -18.01 -0.73
C ALA A 142 -8.41 -17.21 0.29
N TYR A 143 -8.89 -16.02 0.69
CA TYR A 143 -8.24 -15.22 1.74
C TYR A 143 -8.13 -15.99 3.06
N GLU A 144 -9.22 -16.56 3.59
CA GLU A 144 -9.18 -17.27 4.88
C GLU A 144 -8.27 -18.51 4.82
N ARG A 145 -8.19 -19.18 3.66
CA ARG A 145 -7.28 -20.33 3.45
C ARG A 145 -5.81 -19.90 3.40
N ALA A 146 -5.50 -18.75 2.77
CA ALA A 146 -4.14 -18.25 2.63
C ALA A 146 -3.68 -17.38 3.83
N LYS A 147 -4.61 -16.90 4.66
CA LYS A 147 -4.33 -15.99 5.77
C LYS A 147 -3.22 -16.48 6.71
N PRO A 148 -3.20 -17.77 7.16
CA PRO A 148 -2.11 -18.25 8.01
C PRO A 148 -0.73 -18.13 7.35
N LEU A 149 -0.67 -18.21 6.02
CA LEU A 149 0.58 -18.02 5.26
C LEU A 149 0.98 -16.54 5.23
N PHE A 150 0.03 -15.62 4.99
CA PHE A 150 0.30 -14.18 5.05
C PHE A 150 0.75 -13.72 6.43
N GLU A 151 0.24 -14.32 7.50
CA GLU A 151 0.63 -14.04 8.88
C GLU A 151 2.08 -14.45 9.20
N THR A 152 2.73 -15.27 8.38
CA THR A 152 4.16 -15.57 8.53
C THR A 152 5.05 -14.41 8.07
N ILE A 153 4.55 -13.57 7.17
CA ILE A 153 5.32 -12.47 6.55
C ILE A 153 4.85 -11.08 7.01
N GLY A 154 3.70 -11.00 7.68
CA GLY A 154 3.12 -9.71 8.09
C GLY A 154 2.25 -9.78 9.33
N GLN A 155 2.18 -8.66 10.06
CA GLN A 155 1.33 -8.49 11.24
C GLN A 155 0.00 -7.80 10.93
N GLY A 156 -0.08 -7.05 9.82
CA GLY A 156 -1.27 -6.32 9.39
C GLY A 156 -1.89 -6.94 8.14
N VAL A 157 -2.51 -8.13 8.26
CA VAL A 157 -3.15 -8.82 7.12
C VAL A 157 -4.62 -8.41 7.03
N THR A 158 -4.97 -7.68 5.96
CA THR A 158 -6.32 -7.12 5.80
C THR A 158 -6.95 -7.57 4.49
N HIS A 159 -8.15 -8.18 4.54
CA HIS A 159 -8.98 -8.39 3.36
C HIS A 159 -9.71 -7.11 3.00
N VAL A 160 -9.35 -6.51 1.86
CA VAL A 160 -9.83 -5.18 1.45
C VAL A 160 -10.97 -5.21 0.41
N GLY A 161 -11.31 -6.39 -0.12
CA GLY A 161 -12.40 -6.51 -1.09
C GLY A 161 -12.17 -7.60 -2.14
N GLY A 162 -12.88 -7.52 -3.26
CA GLY A 162 -12.73 -8.44 -4.39
C GLY A 162 -11.40 -8.27 -5.11
N ILE A 163 -11.17 -9.07 -6.17
CA ILE A 163 -9.93 -9.07 -6.95
C ILE A 163 -9.58 -7.67 -7.49
N GLY A 164 -8.34 -7.27 -7.30
CA GLY A 164 -7.80 -5.95 -7.63
C GLY A 164 -7.94 -4.91 -6.52
N ALA A 165 -8.70 -5.18 -5.44
CA ALA A 165 -8.87 -4.24 -4.33
C ALA A 165 -7.58 -4.08 -3.50
N GLY A 166 -6.80 -5.15 -3.31
CA GLY A 166 -5.48 -5.09 -2.67
C GLY A 166 -4.52 -4.18 -3.43
N THR A 167 -4.46 -4.36 -4.75
CA THR A 167 -3.66 -3.51 -5.63
C THR A 167 -4.09 -2.04 -5.56
N VAL A 168 -5.40 -1.76 -5.60
CA VAL A 168 -5.92 -0.39 -5.45
C VAL A 168 -5.52 0.20 -4.11
N ALA A 169 -5.72 -0.54 -3.00
CA ALA A 169 -5.32 -0.09 -1.66
C ALA A 169 -3.83 0.24 -1.59
N LYS A 170 -2.98 -0.62 -2.18
CA LYS A 170 -1.52 -0.39 -2.25
C LYS A 170 -1.16 0.85 -3.05
N LEU A 171 -1.78 1.06 -4.20
CA LEU A 171 -1.51 2.23 -5.04
C LEU A 171 -1.93 3.53 -4.34
N VAL A 172 -3.10 3.55 -3.68
CA VAL A 172 -3.57 4.68 -2.87
C VAL A 172 -2.60 4.96 -1.72
N HIS A 173 -2.24 3.91 -0.95
CA HIS A 173 -1.26 4.05 0.13
C HIS A 173 0.07 4.64 -0.36
N ASN A 174 0.61 4.13 -1.48
CA ASN A 174 1.88 4.61 -2.01
C ASN A 174 1.77 6.06 -2.52
N ALA A 175 0.68 6.43 -3.20
CA ALA A 175 0.47 7.81 -3.65
C ALA A 175 0.49 8.78 -2.47
N ILE A 176 -0.29 8.51 -1.41
CA ILE A 176 -0.33 9.33 -0.19
C ILE A 176 1.07 9.39 0.45
N SER A 177 1.70 8.23 0.69
CA SER A 177 2.99 8.16 1.40
C SER A 177 4.11 8.87 0.65
N MET A 178 4.21 8.70 -0.68
CA MET A 178 5.27 9.34 -1.48
C MET A 178 5.07 10.85 -1.57
N THR A 179 3.83 11.31 -1.78
CA THR A 179 3.53 12.75 -1.80
C THR A 179 3.79 13.41 -0.44
N THR A 180 3.35 12.76 0.65
CA THR A 180 3.62 13.25 2.02
C THR A 180 5.12 13.42 2.29
N ARG A 181 5.96 12.51 1.79
CA ARG A 181 7.44 12.66 1.93
C ARG A 181 7.95 13.94 1.29
N ILE A 182 7.43 14.31 0.11
CA ILE A 182 7.86 15.54 -0.57
C ILE A 182 7.39 16.78 0.20
N VAL A 183 6.15 16.79 0.69
CA VAL A 183 5.64 17.89 1.54
C VAL A 183 6.48 18.06 2.81
N VAL A 184 6.86 16.96 3.47
CA VAL A 184 7.76 17.01 4.65
C VAL A 184 9.12 17.56 4.29
N GLN A 185 9.67 17.20 3.11
CA GLN A 185 10.96 17.73 2.65
C GLN A 185 10.90 19.24 2.40
N GLU A 186 9.83 19.76 1.76
CA GLU A 186 9.60 21.20 1.58
C GLU A 186 9.61 21.93 2.94
N GLY A 187 8.83 21.42 3.92
CA GLY A 187 8.78 22.00 5.27
C GLY A 187 10.12 21.98 6.01
N LEU A 188 10.89 20.89 5.90
CA LEU A 188 12.22 20.81 6.52
C LEU A 188 13.21 21.80 5.90
N VAL A 189 13.19 21.97 4.57
CA VAL A 189 14.06 22.95 3.89
C VAL A 189 13.71 24.37 4.34
N LEU A 190 12.41 24.71 4.43
CA LEU A 190 11.98 26.00 4.94
C LEU A 190 12.46 26.23 6.37
N ALA A 191 12.27 25.27 7.27
CA ALA A 191 12.69 25.37 8.67
C ALA A 191 14.21 25.62 8.79
N VAL A 192 15.03 24.86 8.06
CA VAL A 192 16.50 25.04 8.06
C VAL A 192 16.90 26.40 7.48
N LYS A 193 16.24 26.83 6.40
CA LYS A 193 16.48 28.15 5.80
C LYS A 193 16.10 29.29 6.74
N ALA A 194 15.09 29.09 7.58
CA ALA A 194 14.69 30.01 8.63
C ALA A 194 15.57 29.96 9.90
N GLY A 195 16.60 29.09 9.92
CA GLY A 195 17.56 28.98 11.04
C GLY A 195 17.16 27.97 12.13
N VAL A 196 16.15 27.14 11.89
CA VAL A 196 15.78 26.07 12.82
C VAL A 196 16.69 24.85 12.61
N ASP A 197 17.24 24.31 13.70
CA ASP A 197 18.04 23.08 13.64
C ASP A 197 17.17 21.89 13.16
N PRO A 198 17.67 21.08 12.21
CA PRO A 198 16.86 19.99 11.61
C PRO A 198 16.45 18.92 12.63
N ASN A 199 17.25 18.60 13.65
CA ASN A 199 16.88 17.62 14.67
C ASN A 199 15.77 18.18 15.58
N THR A 200 15.87 19.46 15.93
CA THR A 200 14.83 20.16 16.69
C THR A 200 13.51 20.20 15.90
N MET A 201 13.56 20.48 14.59
CA MET A 201 12.37 20.46 13.76
C MET A 201 11.76 19.05 13.66
N LEU A 202 12.58 18.02 13.55
CA LEU A 202 12.12 16.63 13.59
C LEU A 202 11.41 16.30 14.91
N GLU A 203 11.98 16.70 16.04
CA GLU A 203 11.36 16.51 17.36
C GLU A 203 9.98 17.19 17.44
N VAL A 204 9.87 18.43 16.95
CA VAL A 204 8.59 19.16 16.87
C VAL A 204 7.58 18.38 16.03
N LEU A 205 7.97 17.90 14.84
CA LEU A 205 7.07 17.14 13.97
C LEU A 205 6.57 15.83 14.63
N LEU A 206 7.46 15.10 15.31
CA LEU A 206 7.12 13.86 15.99
C LEU A 206 6.15 14.07 17.17
N ASN A 207 6.30 15.17 17.91
CA ASN A 207 5.48 15.48 19.08
C ASN A 207 4.15 16.18 18.76
N ALA A 208 4.06 16.80 17.58
CA ALA A 208 2.84 17.48 17.11
C ALA A 208 1.77 16.49 16.57
N SER A 209 0.61 17.01 16.21
CA SER A 209 -0.54 16.25 15.70
C SER A 209 -0.20 15.41 14.45
N PHE A 210 0.68 15.92 13.59
CA PHE A 210 1.13 15.24 12.39
C PHE A 210 1.86 13.92 12.71
N GLY A 211 2.88 13.96 13.57
CA GLY A 211 3.63 12.77 13.97
C GLY A 211 2.81 11.76 14.81
N LYS A 212 1.78 12.25 15.51
CA LYS A 212 0.81 11.40 16.22
C LYS A 212 -0.27 10.81 15.33
N GLN A 213 -0.23 11.09 14.01
CA GLN A 213 -1.17 10.60 13.00
C GLN A 213 -2.65 10.92 13.28
N LEU A 214 -2.94 12.03 13.98
CA LEU A 214 -4.31 12.38 14.36
C LEU A 214 -5.27 12.52 13.18
N ILE A 215 -4.78 12.85 11.99
CA ILE A 215 -5.58 12.85 10.78
C ILE A 215 -6.19 11.47 10.49
N LEU A 216 -5.41 10.39 10.66
CA LEU A 216 -5.85 9.02 10.38
C LEU A 216 -6.68 8.43 11.54
N THR A 217 -6.29 8.72 12.78
CA THR A 217 -6.90 8.10 13.96
C THR A 217 -8.16 8.80 14.44
N ASN A 218 -8.30 10.11 14.17
CA ASN A 218 -9.37 10.95 14.68
C ASN A 218 -10.13 11.70 13.57
N HIS A 219 -9.45 12.55 12.78
CA HIS A 219 -10.16 13.50 11.91
C HIS A 219 -10.92 12.80 10.78
N ILE A 220 -10.32 11.80 10.12
CA ILE A 220 -10.99 11.05 9.05
C ILE A 220 -12.22 10.30 9.59
N PRO A 221 -12.11 9.45 10.66
CA PRO A 221 -13.26 8.74 11.19
C PRO A 221 -14.36 9.65 11.74
N GLU A 222 -13.99 10.71 12.43
CA GLU A 222 -14.95 11.53 13.17
C GLU A 222 -15.56 12.69 12.38
N ILE A 223 -14.91 13.14 11.29
CA ILE A 223 -15.34 14.27 10.48
C ILE A 223 -15.71 13.83 9.05
N ILE A 224 -14.76 13.22 8.30
CA ILE A 224 -15.03 12.85 6.91
C ILE A 224 -16.05 11.72 6.82
N PHE A 225 -15.87 10.64 7.57
CA PHE A 225 -16.76 9.48 7.50
C PHE A 225 -18.17 9.77 7.99
N THR A 226 -18.33 10.72 8.94
CA THR A 226 -19.62 11.17 9.43
C THR A 226 -20.24 12.26 8.56
N GLY A 227 -19.41 13.03 7.84
CA GLY A 227 -19.82 14.23 7.10
C GLY A 227 -20.11 15.44 8.00
N ASP A 228 -19.64 15.42 9.25
CA ASP A 228 -19.83 16.50 10.22
C ASP A 228 -18.75 17.58 10.08
N PHE A 229 -18.96 18.48 9.12
CA PHE A 229 -18.06 19.61 8.89
C PHE A 229 -18.47 20.88 9.65
N ASP A 230 -19.69 20.92 10.21
CA ASP A 230 -20.26 22.13 10.83
C ASP A 230 -19.81 22.34 12.29
N HIS A 231 -19.16 21.33 12.88
CA HIS A 231 -18.57 21.41 14.22
C HIS A 231 -17.04 21.37 14.13
N PRO A 232 -16.38 22.45 13.68
CA PRO A 232 -14.97 22.45 13.36
C PRO A 232 -14.11 22.24 14.61
N ARG A 233 -13.13 21.33 14.52
CA ARG A 233 -12.01 21.24 15.46
C ARG A 233 -10.94 22.26 15.09
N PHE A 234 -10.80 22.52 13.79
CA PHE A 234 -9.93 23.53 13.23
C PHE A 234 -10.57 24.04 11.93
N SER A 235 -10.98 25.30 11.89
CA SER A 235 -11.73 25.85 10.76
C SER A 235 -10.85 25.96 9.50
N LEU A 236 -11.53 25.93 8.34
CA LEU A 236 -10.85 26.11 7.05
C LEU A 236 -10.17 27.47 6.95
N SER A 237 -10.79 28.54 7.49
CA SER A 237 -10.19 29.89 7.52
C SER A 237 -8.91 29.96 8.32
N LEU A 238 -8.82 29.24 9.44
CA LEU A 238 -7.58 29.13 10.21
C LEU A 238 -6.50 28.35 9.47
N SER A 239 -6.87 27.26 8.79
CA SER A 239 -5.94 26.50 7.94
C SER A 239 -5.38 27.37 6.80
N HIS A 240 -6.25 28.15 6.13
CA HIS A 240 -5.83 29.06 5.07
C HIS A 240 -4.83 30.11 5.58
N LYS A 241 -5.14 30.72 6.73
CA LYS A 241 -4.23 31.66 7.38
C LYS A 241 -2.86 31.03 7.70
N ASP A 242 -2.85 29.83 8.31
CA ASP A 242 -1.59 29.21 8.74
C ASP A 242 -0.73 28.76 7.56
N VAL A 243 -1.33 28.20 6.51
CA VAL A 243 -0.62 27.84 5.29
C VAL A 243 -0.11 29.07 4.56
N GLY A 244 -0.94 30.13 4.45
CA GLY A 244 -0.56 31.41 3.86
C GLY A 244 0.67 32.03 4.55
N LEU A 245 0.70 32.04 5.89
CA LEU A 245 1.88 32.53 6.66
C LEU A 245 3.15 31.72 6.38
N ALA A 246 3.02 30.40 6.22
CA ALA A 246 4.18 29.56 5.86
C ALA A 246 4.67 29.86 4.43
N LEU A 247 3.77 30.10 3.48
CA LEU A 247 4.11 30.49 2.11
C LEU A 247 4.74 31.89 2.04
N ASP A 248 4.26 32.84 2.83
CA ASP A 248 4.87 34.19 2.94
C ASP A 248 6.32 34.10 3.45
N LEU A 249 6.56 33.33 4.51
CA LEU A 249 7.91 33.06 5.01
C LEU A 249 8.78 32.38 3.96
N ALA A 250 8.24 31.39 3.25
CA ALA A 250 8.95 30.71 2.17
C ALA A 250 9.37 31.68 1.06
N LYS A 251 8.49 32.60 0.69
CA LYS A 251 8.75 33.64 -0.31
C LYS A 251 9.84 34.61 0.16
N GLU A 252 9.78 35.08 1.41
CA GLU A 252 10.83 35.93 2.01
C GLU A 252 12.21 35.28 1.96
N LEU A 253 12.26 33.96 2.23
CA LEU A 253 13.50 33.19 2.27
C LEU A 253 13.89 32.60 0.90
N SER A 254 13.10 32.83 -0.15
CA SER A 254 13.29 32.27 -1.50
C SER A 254 13.36 30.73 -1.49
N VAL A 255 12.48 30.07 -0.73
CA VAL A 255 12.33 28.62 -0.68
C VAL A 255 11.11 28.23 -1.51
N PRO A 256 11.25 27.41 -2.57
CA PRO A 256 10.09 26.92 -3.34
C PRO A 256 9.30 25.90 -2.54
N MET A 257 7.93 26.04 -2.52
CA MET A 257 7.01 25.19 -1.76
C MET A 257 5.86 24.72 -2.65
N ALA A 258 6.16 24.09 -3.79
CA ALA A 258 5.21 23.82 -4.85
C ALA A 258 4.00 22.97 -4.43
N LEU A 259 4.17 21.95 -3.61
CA LEU A 259 3.05 21.12 -3.16
C LEU A 259 2.21 21.83 -2.09
N ILE A 260 2.80 22.64 -1.24
CA ILE A 260 2.08 23.42 -0.24
C ILE A 260 1.32 24.56 -0.91
N GLU A 261 1.87 25.18 -1.98
CA GLU A 261 1.14 26.12 -2.82
C GLU A 261 -0.10 25.48 -3.48
N MET A 262 0.03 24.24 -3.98
CA MET A 262 -1.11 23.49 -4.51
C MET A 262 -2.15 23.17 -3.43
N ALA A 263 -1.72 22.86 -2.22
CA ALA A 263 -2.64 22.64 -1.10
C ALA A 263 -3.40 23.91 -0.73
N ASP A 264 -2.71 25.06 -0.70
CA ASP A 264 -3.34 26.36 -0.44
C ASP A 264 -4.40 26.74 -1.49
N GLN A 265 -4.13 26.44 -2.77
CA GLN A 265 -5.13 26.63 -3.83
C GLN A 265 -6.43 25.84 -3.56
N ARG A 266 -6.33 24.61 -3.04
CA ARG A 266 -7.50 23.80 -2.66
C ARG A 266 -8.22 24.37 -1.45
N ILE A 267 -7.48 24.88 -0.47
CA ILE A 267 -8.05 25.58 0.68
C ILE A 267 -8.79 26.85 0.22
N GLN A 268 -8.17 27.65 -0.66
CA GLN A 268 -8.78 28.85 -1.23
C GLN A 268 -10.07 28.53 -1.99
N GLU A 269 -10.09 27.45 -2.79
CA GLU A 269 -11.29 26.99 -3.49
C GLU A 269 -12.45 26.69 -2.51
N GLY A 270 -12.16 26.10 -1.35
CA GLY A 270 -13.12 25.89 -0.28
C GLY A 270 -13.59 27.22 0.37
N MET A 271 -12.67 28.17 0.56
CA MET A 271 -12.97 29.51 1.05
C MET A 271 -13.94 30.26 0.10
N ASP A 272 -13.68 30.19 -1.20
CA ASP A 272 -14.51 30.81 -2.24
C ASP A 272 -15.95 30.25 -2.29
N ARG A 273 -16.14 29.00 -1.81
CA ARG A 273 -17.45 28.38 -1.63
C ARG A 273 -18.15 28.73 -0.33
N GLY A 274 -17.54 29.58 0.50
CA GLY A 274 -18.11 30.02 1.77
C GLY A 274 -17.96 29.00 2.91
N TRP A 275 -17.01 28.03 2.81
CA TRP A 275 -16.80 27.00 3.83
C TRP A 275 -15.82 27.42 4.94
N GLY A 276 -15.48 28.71 5.03
CA GLY A 276 -14.46 29.21 5.96
C GLY A 276 -14.68 28.84 7.42
N ASP A 277 -15.93 28.78 7.86
CA ASP A 277 -16.31 28.45 9.25
C ASP A 277 -16.48 26.96 9.49
N GLN A 278 -16.42 26.12 8.44
CA GLN A 278 -16.48 24.67 8.55
C GLN A 278 -15.09 24.09 8.90
N ASP A 279 -15.07 22.82 9.33
CA ASP A 279 -13.83 22.11 9.59
C ASP A 279 -12.96 22.02 8.32
N ASN A 280 -11.66 22.15 8.46
CA ASN A 280 -10.72 22.16 7.33
C ASN A 280 -10.78 20.87 6.48
N MET A 281 -11.26 19.77 7.06
CA MET A 281 -11.48 18.52 6.32
C MET A 281 -12.58 18.61 5.27
N VAL A 282 -13.38 19.70 5.26
CA VAL A 282 -14.45 19.98 4.27
C VAL A 282 -13.91 20.04 2.83
N THR A 283 -12.62 20.32 2.65
CA THR A 283 -11.96 20.31 1.33
C THR A 283 -12.05 18.97 0.62
N VAL A 284 -12.32 17.86 1.34
CA VAL A 284 -12.57 16.54 0.73
C VAL A 284 -13.75 16.61 -0.26
N ARG A 285 -14.74 17.45 -0.02
CA ARG A 285 -15.92 17.64 -0.89
C ARG A 285 -15.55 18.10 -2.30
N LEU A 286 -14.47 18.86 -2.45
CA LEU A 286 -13.97 19.26 -3.77
C LEU A 286 -13.56 18.03 -4.60
N GLN A 287 -12.94 17.05 -3.95
CA GLN A 287 -12.51 15.82 -4.60
C GLN A 287 -13.68 14.86 -4.81
N GLU A 288 -14.60 14.79 -3.83
CA GLU A 288 -15.83 13.99 -3.93
C GLU A 288 -16.68 14.43 -5.12
N GLU A 289 -16.91 15.75 -5.25
CA GLU A 289 -17.67 16.33 -6.36
C GLU A 289 -16.99 16.05 -7.72
N ALA A 290 -15.69 16.25 -7.81
CA ALA A 290 -14.93 16.00 -9.04
C ALA A 290 -14.94 14.52 -9.45
N ALA A 291 -14.96 13.60 -8.47
CA ALA A 291 -14.95 12.16 -8.70
C ALA A 291 -16.35 11.55 -8.77
N GLY A 292 -17.41 12.30 -8.39
CA GLY A 292 -18.78 11.78 -8.35
C GLY A 292 -19.01 10.72 -7.26
N VAL A 293 -18.33 10.83 -6.13
CA VAL A 293 -18.43 9.88 -4.99
C VAL A 293 -18.51 10.62 -3.67
N GLU A 294 -18.95 9.94 -2.62
CA GLU A 294 -18.88 10.43 -1.24
C GLU A 294 -18.06 9.47 -0.37
N VAL A 295 -17.15 10.00 0.43
CA VAL A 295 -16.33 9.25 1.38
C VAL A 295 -17.04 9.25 2.74
N ARG A 296 -17.96 8.31 2.93
CA ARG A 296 -18.73 8.14 4.19
C ARG A 296 -18.64 6.69 4.66
N SER A 297 -18.86 6.47 5.95
CA SER A 297 -18.87 5.12 6.53
C SER A 297 -19.97 4.99 7.59
N ASP A 298 -20.85 4.00 7.42
CA ASP A 298 -21.90 3.69 8.40
C ASP A 298 -21.34 3.21 9.74
N LYS A 299 -20.12 2.66 9.75
CA LYS A 299 -19.44 2.23 10.98
C LYS A 299 -18.99 3.39 11.87
N ALA A 300 -18.90 4.59 11.33
CA ALA A 300 -18.53 5.79 12.10
C ALA A 300 -19.69 6.37 12.94
N ARG A 301 -20.93 5.86 12.73
CA ARG A 301 -22.15 6.31 13.45
C ARG A 301 -22.56 5.38 14.60
N SER A 302 -21.80 4.30 14.84
CA SER A 302 -22.02 3.35 15.93
C SER A 302 -20.95 3.51 17.02
#